data_a622cbcf90ca837babe833d36eed41e6
#
_entry.id   a622cbcf90ca837babe833d36eed41e6
#
_cell.length_a   1.000
_cell.length_b   1.000
_cell.length_c   1.000
_cell.angle_alpha   90.00
_cell.angle_beta   90.00
_cell.angle_gamma   90.00
#
_symmetry.space_group_name_H-M   'P 1'
#
loop_
_entity.id
_entity.type
_entity.pdbx_description
1 polymer ?
#
loop_
_entity_poly.entity_id
_entity_poly.type
_entity_poly.pdbx_seq_one_letter_code
_entity_poly.pdbx_strand_id
1 'polypeptide(L)'
;MRKIPCVLTIAGSDSGGGAGIQADLKTFSALGVYGTTAITAITAQNTKGVKEIFPLPANFVKKQIETILDDIDIEIAKTGMLYSSEIMEAVAETAEKYGLKLVVDPVFRAGSGDSLIREEDKKALLRLVIPKAYILTPNKFEAEDIAGIRIESLEEMERAAEKIADLGVKAVIIKGGHLNEQSKTVTDILYYNGEFRTFTKPRIAVKPHGGGCSFSSAIAAYLAHGNSIPQAVDKAEKFIEEALKFALEVGKGRKPVNPMVTLYNEAEKYRVLENVYAAAEIIEENSALFLPYAAEVGTQ
;
A
#
# COMPACT_ATOMS: atom_id res chain seq x y z
N MET A 1 -6.30 -26.68 8.19
CA MET A 1 -5.60 -25.39 8.29
C MET A 1 -6.29 -24.38 7.38
N ARG A 2 -6.42 -23.12 7.80
CA ARG A 2 -7.00 -22.05 6.95
C ARG A 2 -6.04 -21.77 5.80
N LYS A 3 -6.50 -21.80 4.52
CA LYS A 3 -5.67 -21.44 3.36
C LYS A 3 -5.22 -19.99 3.51
N ILE A 4 -3.91 -19.74 3.52
CA ILE A 4 -3.35 -18.38 3.59
C ILE A 4 -3.51 -17.74 2.21
N PRO A 5 -4.11 -16.54 2.08
CA PRO A 5 -4.17 -15.83 0.81
C PRO A 5 -2.76 -15.50 0.30
N CYS A 6 -2.57 -15.57 -1.01
CA CYS A 6 -1.31 -15.24 -1.67
C CYS A 6 -1.49 -14.03 -2.58
N VAL A 7 -0.49 -13.14 -2.64
CA VAL A 7 -0.46 -11.96 -3.52
C VAL A 7 0.92 -11.84 -4.15
N LEU A 8 0.96 -11.49 -5.43
CA LEU A 8 2.19 -11.19 -6.15
C LEU A 8 2.42 -9.69 -6.19
N THR A 9 3.61 -9.19 -5.80
CA THR A 9 4.04 -7.84 -6.15
C THR A 9 5.02 -7.87 -7.31
N ILE A 10 4.79 -7.01 -8.31
CA ILE A 10 5.61 -6.82 -9.50
C ILE A 10 6.11 -5.38 -9.45
N ALA A 11 7.32 -5.16 -8.91
CA ALA A 11 7.81 -3.81 -8.66
C ALA A 11 9.33 -3.76 -8.52
N GLY A 12 9.87 -2.55 -8.45
CA GLY A 12 11.27 -2.32 -8.13
C GLY A 12 11.58 -2.60 -6.66
N SER A 13 12.86 -2.92 -6.40
CA SER A 13 13.41 -3.14 -5.08
C SER A 13 14.01 -1.84 -4.53
N ASP A 14 13.53 -1.35 -3.38
CA ASP A 14 14.12 -0.23 -2.63
C ASP A 14 15.13 -0.75 -1.61
N SER A 15 16.44 -0.53 -1.86
CA SER A 15 17.51 -0.93 -0.94
C SER A 15 17.41 -0.27 0.45
N GLY A 16 16.74 0.90 0.56
CA GLY A 16 16.44 1.57 1.82
C GLY A 16 15.29 0.93 2.60
N GLY A 17 14.53 0.03 1.96
CA GLY A 17 13.50 -0.79 2.59
C GLY A 17 12.20 -0.06 2.93
N GLY A 18 12.01 1.19 2.49
CA GLY A 18 10.84 2.02 2.81
C GLY A 18 9.74 2.01 1.77
N ALA A 19 10.04 1.60 0.52
CA ALA A 19 9.11 1.54 -0.61
C ALA A 19 9.30 0.24 -1.41
N GLY A 20 8.80 0.18 -2.63
CA GLY A 20 8.95 -0.95 -3.54
C GLY A 20 8.47 -2.27 -2.94
N ILE A 21 9.05 -3.37 -3.43
CA ILE A 21 8.69 -4.72 -2.95
C ILE A 21 8.87 -4.88 -1.44
N GLN A 22 9.79 -4.15 -0.81
CA GLN A 22 10.03 -4.23 0.64
C GLN A 22 8.84 -3.67 1.44
N ALA A 23 8.26 -2.56 1.02
CA ALA A 23 7.04 -2.02 1.63
C ALA A 23 5.85 -2.94 1.36
N ASP A 24 5.77 -3.50 0.15
CA ASP A 24 4.70 -4.42 -0.25
C ASP A 24 4.71 -5.68 0.62
N LEU A 25 5.86 -6.35 0.74
CA LEU A 25 6.01 -7.56 1.56
C LEU A 25 5.73 -7.32 3.05
N LYS A 26 6.21 -6.19 3.61
CA LYS A 26 5.90 -5.80 4.99
C LYS A 26 4.39 -5.62 5.18
N THR A 27 3.72 -4.99 4.22
CA THR A 27 2.26 -4.78 4.24
C THR A 27 1.51 -6.11 4.14
N PHE A 28 1.89 -6.99 3.20
CA PHE A 28 1.28 -8.31 3.06
C PHE A 28 1.44 -9.13 4.34
N SER A 29 2.65 -9.17 4.91
CA SER A 29 2.92 -9.88 6.15
C SER A 29 2.10 -9.35 7.32
N ALA A 30 1.99 -8.02 7.45
CA ALA A 30 1.20 -7.36 8.49
C ALA A 30 -0.30 -7.68 8.38
N LEU A 31 -0.79 -7.93 7.17
CA LEU A 31 -2.19 -8.26 6.88
C LEU A 31 -2.47 -9.76 6.74
N GLY A 32 -1.51 -10.62 7.09
CA GLY A 32 -1.68 -12.09 7.09
C GLY A 32 -1.80 -12.68 5.69
N VAL A 33 -1.11 -12.10 4.71
CA VAL A 33 -1.05 -12.56 3.33
C VAL A 33 0.37 -13.04 3.02
N TYR A 34 0.50 -14.16 2.32
CA TYR A 34 1.77 -14.62 1.79
C TYR A 34 2.14 -13.81 0.54
N GLY A 35 3.18 -12.99 0.65
CA GLY A 35 3.66 -12.15 -0.44
C GLY A 35 4.72 -12.83 -1.29
N THR A 36 4.52 -12.87 -2.60
CA THR A 36 5.52 -13.27 -3.60
C THR A 36 5.99 -12.06 -4.39
N THR A 37 7.15 -12.15 -5.05
CA THR A 37 7.76 -10.99 -5.72
C THR A 37 8.28 -11.32 -7.11
N ALA A 38 8.02 -10.43 -8.07
CA ALA A 38 8.75 -10.33 -9.32
C ALA A 38 9.43 -8.96 -9.38
N ILE A 39 10.75 -8.94 -9.35
CA ILE A 39 11.54 -7.72 -9.31
C ILE A 39 11.71 -7.16 -10.72
N THR A 40 11.35 -5.91 -10.95
CA THR A 40 11.48 -5.20 -12.23
C THR A 40 12.80 -4.45 -12.36
N ALA A 41 13.26 -3.85 -11.25
CA ALA A 41 14.52 -3.12 -11.19
C ALA A 41 15.05 -3.13 -9.76
N ILE A 42 16.36 -2.96 -9.61
CA ILE A 42 17.03 -2.80 -8.31
C ILE A 42 17.48 -1.34 -8.20
N THR A 43 17.28 -0.70 -7.05
CA THR A 43 17.71 0.68 -6.84
C THR A 43 18.83 0.78 -5.80
N ALA A 44 19.74 1.71 -6.02
CA ALA A 44 20.61 2.25 -4.97
C ALA A 44 19.87 3.45 -4.34
N GLN A 45 19.10 3.20 -3.31
CA GLN A 45 18.15 4.14 -2.72
C GLN A 45 18.26 4.18 -1.21
N ASN A 46 17.95 5.34 -0.63
CA ASN A 46 17.82 5.53 0.81
C ASN A 46 16.68 6.54 1.11
N THR A 47 16.54 6.94 2.38
CA THR A 47 15.47 7.88 2.80
C THR A 47 15.55 9.27 2.15
N LYS A 48 16.68 9.65 1.54
CA LYS A 48 16.88 10.95 0.89
C LYS A 48 16.53 10.94 -0.59
N GLY A 49 16.66 9.79 -1.29
CA GLY A 49 16.36 9.69 -2.72
C GLY A 49 17.00 8.47 -3.39
N VAL A 50 16.78 8.39 -4.69
CA VAL A 50 17.30 7.35 -5.59
C VAL A 50 18.58 7.86 -6.25
N LYS A 51 19.67 7.09 -6.10
CA LYS A 51 20.96 7.43 -6.72
C LYS A 51 21.17 6.74 -8.05
N GLU A 52 20.70 5.49 -8.15
CA GLU A 52 20.89 4.67 -9.34
C GLU A 52 19.79 3.63 -9.45
N ILE A 53 19.40 3.27 -10.67
CA ILE A 53 18.43 2.25 -10.99
C ILE A 53 19.05 1.26 -11.96
N PHE A 54 19.00 -0.02 -11.63
CA PHE A 54 19.42 -1.11 -12.50
C PHE A 54 18.19 -1.94 -12.88
N PRO A 55 17.66 -1.80 -14.12
CA PRO A 55 16.52 -2.58 -14.58
C PRO A 55 16.92 -4.03 -14.85
N LEU A 56 16.01 -4.95 -14.56
CA LEU A 56 16.17 -6.34 -14.97
C LEU A 56 15.65 -6.54 -16.41
N PRO A 57 16.19 -7.51 -17.16
CA PRO A 57 15.69 -7.83 -18.50
C PRO A 57 14.20 -8.25 -18.44
N ALA A 58 13.39 -7.73 -19.35
CA ALA A 58 11.95 -7.99 -19.38
C ALA A 58 11.59 -9.49 -19.46
N ASN A 59 12.35 -10.27 -20.21
CA ASN A 59 12.19 -11.71 -20.31
C ASN A 59 12.46 -12.41 -18.96
N PHE A 60 13.35 -11.88 -18.13
CA PHE A 60 13.59 -12.42 -16.79
C PHE A 60 12.49 -12.02 -15.79
N VAL A 61 11.95 -10.79 -15.92
CA VAL A 61 10.77 -10.38 -15.15
C VAL A 61 9.58 -11.29 -15.45
N LYS A 62 9.30 -11.54 -16.74
CA LYS A 62 8.27 -12.49 -17.18
C LYS A 62 8.49 -13.88 -16.59
N LYS A 63 9.72 -14.38 -16.63
CA LYS A 63 10.07 -15.69 -16.07
C LYS A 63 9.85 -15.77 -14.56
N GLN A 64 10.15 -14.72 -13.79
CA GLN A 64 9.84 -14.66 -12.35
C GLN A 64 8.33 -14.83 -12.11
N ILE A 65 7.50 -14.07 -12.86
CA ILE A 65 6.04 -14.12 -12.74
C ILE A 65 5.51 -15.51 -13.08
N GLU A 66 5.89 -16.05 -14.23
CA GLU A 66 5.43 -17.35 -14.70
C GLU A 66 5.83 -18.47 -13.74
N THR A 67 7.09 -18.48 -13.25
CA THR A 67 7.57 -19.48 -12.30
C THR A 67 6.76 -19.50 -11.00
N ILE A 68 6.33 -18.34 -10.52
CA ILE A 68 5.49 -18.22 -9.31
C ILE A 68 4.08 -18.74 -9.60
N LEU A 69 3.48 -18.32 -10.71
CA LEU A 69 2.09 -18.63 -11.05
C LEU A 69 1.90 -20.09 -11.49
N ASP A 70 2.95 -20.75 -11.94
CA ASP A 70 2.93 -22.18 -12.27
C ASP A 70 2.85 -23.09 -11.02
N ASP A 71 3.18 -22.56 -9.83
CA ASP A 71 3.21 -23.29 -8.56
C ASP A 71 2.21 -22.76 -7.53
N ILE A 72 2.04 -21.44 -7.44
CA ILE A 72 1.25 -20.80 -6.41
C ILE A 72 -0.03 -20.20 -7.01
N ASP A 73 -1.17 -20.59 -6.46
CA ASP A 73 -2.50 -20.09 -6.85
C ASP A 73 -2.68 -18.64 -6.38
N ILE A 74 -2.50 -17.70 -7.30
CA ILE A 74 -2.57 -16.25 -7.06
C ILE A 74 -3.56 -15.63 -8.05
N GLU A 75 -4.57 -14.93 -7.53
CA GLU A 75 -5.55 -14.19 -8.33
C GLU A 75 -5.26 -12.70 -8.37
N ILE A 76 -4.67 -12.18 -7.29
CA ILE A 76 -4.42 -10.73 -7.09
C ILE A 76 -2.94 -10.44 -7.22
N ALA A 77 -2.59 -9.48 -8.09
CA ALA A 77 -1.24 -8.95 -8.15
C ALA A 77 -1.24 -7.43 -8.00
N LYS A 78 -0.20 -6.89 -7.36
CA LYS A 78 0.05 -5.45 -7.27
C LYS A 78 1.21 -5.08 -8.17
N THR A 79 1.08 -4.04 -8.98
CA THR A 79 2.21 -3.46 -9.70
C THR A 79 2.65 -2.14 -9.07
N GLY A 80 3.96 -1.91 -9.03
CA GLY A 80 4.56 -0.62 -8.66
C GLY A 80 5.43 -0.08 -9.80
N MET A 81 6.67 0.29 -9.53
CA MET A 81 7.61 0.76 -10.55
C MET A 81 7.92 -0.36 -11.56
N LEU A 82 7.49 -0.20 -12.81
CA LEU A 82 7.73 -1.14 -13.91
C LEU A 82 8.93 -0.77 -14.79
N TYR A 83 9.38 0.47 -14.70
CA TYR A 83 10.57 1.06 -15.29
C TYR A 83 10.55 1.24 -16.81
N SER A 84 10.35 0.20 -17.63
CA SER A 84 10.43 0.29 -19.10
C SER A 84 9.20 -0.30 -19.82
N SER A 85 9.02 0.13 -21.07
CA SER A 85 7.94 -0.35 -21.94
C SER A 85 7.96 -1.85 -22.16
N GLU A 86 9.15 -2.46 -22.28
CA GLU A 86 9.31 -3.90 -22.48
C GLU A 86 8.89 -4.70 -21.25
N ILE A 87 9.17 -4.17 -20.03
CA ILE A 87 8.71 -4.78 -18.78
C ILE A 87 7.20 -4.63 -18.67
N MET A 88 6.64 -3.47 -19.01
CA MET A 88 5.19 -3.24 -18.99
C MET A 88 4.44 -4.18 -19.93
N GLU A 89 4.99 -4.42 -21.13
CA GLU A 89 4.44 -5.37 -22.09
C GLU A 89 4.46 -6.80 -21.52
N ALA A 90 5.60 -7.23 -21.00
CA ALA A 90 5.75 -8.55 -20.40
C ALA A 90 4.78 -8.76 -19.22
N VAL A 91 4.59 -7.75 -18.38
CA VAL A 91 3.64 -7.79 -17.25
C VAL A 91 2.20 -7.84 -17.74
N ALA A 92 1.83 -7.00 -18.72
CA ALA A 92 0.48 -6.94 -19.27
C ALA A 92 0.06 -8.25 -19.96
N GLU A 93 0.96 -8.85 -20.77
CA GLU A 93 0.74 -10.16 -21.41
C GLU A 93 0.58 -11.29 -20.38
N THR A 94 1.45 -11.30 -19.36
CA THR A 94 1.43 -12.35 -18.35
C THR A 94 0.19 -12.23 -17.46
N ALA A 95 -0.19 -11.02 -17.09
CA ALA A 95 -1.41 -10.77 -16.32
C ALA A 95 -2.66 -11.26 -17.08
N GLU A 96 -2.72 -11.01 -18.39
CA GLU A 96 -3.82 -11.50 -19.23
C GLU A 96 -3.82 -13.02 -19.35
N LYS A 97 -2.66 -13.63 -19.62
CA LYS A 97 -2.48 -15.08 -19.75
C LYS A 97 -2.97 -15.85 -18.51
N TYR A 98 -2.67 -15.33 -17.32
CA TYR A 98 -3.03 -15.98 -16.04
C TYR A 98 -4.30 -15.41 -15.39
N GLY A 99 -4.98 -14.44 -15.99
CA GLY A 99 -6.21 -13.84 -15.48
C GLY A 99 -6.03 -13.05 -14.18
N LEU A 100 -4.87 -12.42 -13.99
CA LEU A 100 -4.57 -11.66 -12.77
C LEU A 100 -5.40 -10.39 -12.66
N LYS A 101 -5.97 -10.13 -11.49
CA LYS A 101 -6.56 -8.86 -11.12
C LYS A 101 -5.46 -7.91 -10.62
N LEU A 102 -5.12 -6.90 -11.41
CA LEU A 102 -4.04 -5.98 -11.11
C LEU A 102 -4.49 -4.80 -10.24
N VAL A 103 -3.88 -4.63 -9.07
CA VAL A 103 -3.88 -3.37 -8.32
C VAL A 103 -2.68 -2.55 -8.79
N VAL A 104 -2.92 -1.53 -9.59
CA VAL A 104 -1.87 -0.75 -10.24
C VAL A 104 -1.60 0.54 -9.47
N ASP A 105 -0.40 0.67 -8.90
CA ASP A 105 0.13 1.94 -8.40
C ASP A 105 0.98 2.55 -9.54
N PRO A 106 0.50 3.61 -10.22
CA PRO A 106 1.15 4.14 -11.43
C PRO A 106 2.32 5.05 -11.06
N VAL A 107 3.37 4.47 -10.50
CA VAL A 107 4.49 5.21 -9.92
C VAL A 107 5.31 5.91 -10.99
N PHE A 108 5.11 7.22 -11.18
CA PHE A 108 5.91 8.06 -12.08
C PHE A 108 7.14 8.64 -11.38
N ARG A 109 7.03 8.94 -10.08
CA ARG A 109 8.10 9.55 -9.29
C ARG A 109 8.25 8.87 -7.93
N ALA A 110 9.49 8.80 -7.45
CA ALA A 110 9.76 8.45 -6.07
C ALA A 110 9.16 9.50 -5.12
N GLY A 111 8.92 9.11 -3.88
CA GLY A 111 8.50 10.07 -2.85
C GLY A 111 9.46 11.26 -2.69
N SER A 112 10.73 11.11 -2.99
CA SER A 112 11.75 12.17 -3.04
C SER A 112 11.57 13.17 -4.19
N GLY A 113 10.79 12.81 -5.22
CA GLY A 113 10.59 13.62 -6.45
C GLY A 113 11.38 13.10 -7.64
N ASP A 114 12.31 12.16 -7.44
CA ASP A 114 13.09 11.57 -8.51
C ASP A 114 12.19 10.86 -9.53
N SER A 115 12.43 11.04 -10.83
CA SER A 115 11.68 10.33 -11.87
C SER A 115 12.04 8.85 -11.86
N LEU A 116 11.03 7.98 -11.85
CA LEU A 116 11.16 6.52 -11.90
C LEU A 116 10.73 5.93 -13.25
N ILE A 117 10.30 6.78 -14.17
CA ILE A 117 9.84 6.41 -15.50
C ILE A 117 10.28 7.49 -16.50
N ARG A 118 10.62 7.11 -17.70
CA ARG A 118 10.90 8.05 -18.79
C ARG A 118 9.59 8.49 -19.45
N GLU A 119 9.55 9.67 -20.05
CA GLU A 119 8.32 10.19 -20.70
C GLU A 119 7.79 9.26 -21.82
N GLU A 120 8.69 8.61 -22.54
CA GLU A 120 8.34 7.62 -23.57
C GLU A 120 7.65 6.37 -22.98
N ASP A 121 8.08 5.94 -21.80
CA ASP A 121 7.53 4.77 -21.11
C ASP A 121 6.19 5.05 -20.42
N LYS A 122 5.87 6.32 -20.09
CA LYS A 122 4.53 6.71 -19.61
C LYS A 122 3.44 6.33 -20.63
N LYS A 123 3.71 6.55 -21.93
CA LYS A 123 2.77 6.17 -22.99
C LYS A 123 2.52 4.67 -23.04
N ALA A 124 3.56 3.88 -22.77
CA ALA A 124 3.42 2.43 -22.69
C ALA A 124 2.55 2.03 -21.49
N LEU A 125 2.74 2.65 -20.31
CA LEU A 125 1.91 2.41 -19.14
C LEU A 125 0.42 2.68 -19.42
N LEU A 126 0.13 3.84 -20.03
CA LEU A 126 -1.23 4.25 -20.42
C LEU A 126 -1.89 3.26 -21.38
N ARG A 127 -1.14 2.70 -22.31
CA ARG A 127 -1.65 1.83 -23.36
C ARG A 127 -1.72 0.36 -22.95
N LEU A 128 -0.76 -0.13 -22.20
CA LEU A 128 -0.56 -1.57 -21.96
C LEU A 128 -1.06 -2.04 -20.58
N VAL A 129 -0.86 -1.23 -19.53
CA VAL A 129 -1.11 -1.66 -18.15
C VAL A 129 -2.39 -1.06 -17.59
N ILE A 130 -2.60 0.26 -17.75
CA ILE A 130 -3.76 0.94 -17.17
C ILE A 130 -5.08 0.34 -17.64
N PRO A 131 -5.33 0.03 -18.92
CA PRO A 131 -6.58 -0.58 -19.36
C PRO A 131 -6.86 -1.98 -18.76
N LYS A 132 -5.84 -2.63 -18.23
CA LYS A 132 -5.95 -3.95 -17.57
C LYS A 132 -6.04 -3.84 -16.04
N ALA A 133 -6.03 -2.63 -15.48
CA ALA A 133 -6.11 -2.43 -14.05
C ALA A 133 -7.49 -2.83 -13.50
N TYR A 134 -7.49 -3.72 -12.52
CA TYR A 134 -8.67 -3.99 -11.70
C TYR A 134 -8.95 -2.84 -10.74
N ILE A 135 -7.88 -2.27 -10.16
CA ILE A 135 -7.91 -1.00 -9.41
C ILE A 135 -6.68 -0.19 -9.78
N LEU A 136 -6.86 1.10 -10.06
CA LEU A 136 -5.78 2.07 -10.23
C LEU A 136 -5.73 3.01 -9.02
N THR A 137 -4.53 3.28 -8.49
CA THR A 137 -4.35 4.06 -7.25
C THR A 137 -3.47 5.30 -7.45
N PRO A 138 -3.76 6.22 -8.37
CA PRO A 138 -2.94 7.38 -8.65
C PRO A 138 -3.01 8.41 -7.51
N ASN A 139 -1.93 9.14 -7.29
CA ASN A 139 -1.99 10.43 -6.60
C ASN A 139 -2.52 11.52 -7.56
N LYS A 140 -2.74 12.73 -7.04
CA LYS A 140 -3.24 13.88 -7.82
C LYS A 140 -2.47 14.08 -9.13
N PHE A 141 -1.13 14.14 -9.06
CA PHE A 141 -0.28 14.43 -10.23
C PHE A 141 -0.30 13.31 -11.26
N GLU A 142 -0.30 12.07 -10.79
CA GLU A 142 -0.45 10.89 -11.64
C GLU A 142 -1.82 10.86 -12.32
N ALA A 143 -2.88 11.22 -11.59
CA ALA A 143 -4.23 11.33 -12.14
C ALA A 143 -4.35 12.45 -13.19
N GLU A 144 -3.71 13.61 -12.98
CA GLU A 144 -3.62 14.70 -13.96
C GLU A 144 -2.94 14.22 -15.24
N ASP A 145 -1.79 13.55 -15.12
CA ASP A 145 -1.04 13.00 -16.27
C ASP A 145 -1.86 11.95 -17.05
N ILE A 146 -2.58 11.08 -16.34
CA ILE A 146 -3.37 9.99 -16.95
C ILE A 146 -4.65 10.54 -17.59
N ALA A 147 -5.40 11.39 -16.89
CA ALA A 147 -6.69 11.92 -17.34
C ALA A 147 -6.54 13.07 -18.36
N GLY A 148 -5.35 13.67 -18.43
CA GLY A 148 -5.08 14.84 -19.28
C GLY A 148 -5.86 16.09 -18.87
N ILE A 149 -6.16 16.23 -17.57
CA ILE A 149 -6.83 17.42 -17.00
C ILE A 149 -6.14 17.83 -15.70
N ARG A 150 -6.21 19.13 -15.39
CA ARG A 150 -5.71 19.65 -14.11
C ARG A 150 -6.71 19.38 -13.00
N ILE A 151 -6.23 19.14 -11.79
CA ILE A 151 -7.05 18.82 -10.62
C ILE A 151 -6.75 19.84 -9.51
N GLU A 152 -7.67 20.75 -9.25
CA GLU A 152 -7.57 21.79 -8.22
C GLU A 152 -8.72 21.71 -7.21
N SER A 153 -9.74 20.89 -7.50
CA SER A 153 -10.93 20.69 -6.65
C SER A 153 -11.35 19.22 -6.57
N LEU A 154 -12.29 18.90 -5.68
CA LEU A 154 -12.86 17.55 -5.57
C LEU A 154 -13.67 17.18 -6.83
N GLU A 155 -14.39 18.14 -7.41
CA GLU A 155 -15.18 17.94 -8.65
C GLU A 155 -14.24 17.62 -9.83
N GLU A 156 -13.04 18.16 -9.85
CA GLU A 156 -12.04 17.84 -10.86
C GLU A 156 -11.39 16.48 -10.62
N MET A 157 -11.23 16.06 -9.35
CA MET A 157 -10.85 14.70 -9.02
C MET A 157 -11.90 13.68 -9.50
N GLU A 158 -13.18 13.96 -9.31
CA GLU A 158 -14.28 13.11 -9.79
C GLU A 158 -14.23 12.98 -11.31
N ARG A 159 -14.15 14.10 -12.03
CA ARG A 159 -14.01 14.10 -13.50
C ARG A 159 -12.77 13.36 -13.98
N ALA A 160 -11.65 13.47 -13.26
CA ALA A 160 -10.43 12.73 -13.59
C ALA A 160 -10.64 11.22 -13.40
N ALA A 161 -11.30 10.81 -12.31
CA ALA A 161 -11.58 9.41 -12.04
C ALA A 161 -12.50 8.78 -13.10
N GLU A 162 -13.53 9.49 -13.56
CA GLU A 162 -14.38 9.05 -14.67
C GLU A 162 -13.58 8.86 -15.96
N LYS A 163 -12.79 9.88 -16.36
CA LYS A 163 -11.95 9.79 -17.56
C LYS A 163 -10.94 8.65 -17.50
N ILE A 164 -10.40 8.36 -16.31
CA ILE A 164 -9.49 7.23 -16.11
C ILE A 164 -10.25 5.91 -16.23
N ALA A 165 -11.47 5.83 -15.70
CA ALA A 165 -12.30 4.63 -15.82
C ALA A 165 -12.68 4.34 -17.28
N ASP A 166 -12.90 5.38 -18.10
CA ASP A 166 -13.16 5.26 -19.54
C ASP A 166 -12.00 4.61 -20.32
N LEU A 167 -10.79 4.56 -19.74
CA LEU A 167 -9.66 3.83 -20.30
C LEU A 167 -9.76 2.30 -20.11
N GLY A 168 -10.82 1.80 -19.44
CA GLY A 168 -11.04 0.38 -19.17
C GLY A 168 -10.76 -0.03 -17.72
N VAL A 169 -10.36 0.89 -16.85
CA VAL A 169 -10.09 0.62 -15.43
C VAL A 169 -11.39 0.33 -14.68
N LYS A 170 -11.44 -0.78 -13.93
CA LYS A 170 -12.69 -1.16 -13.23
C LYS A 170 -12.97 -0.28 -12.00
N ALA A 171 -11.95 0.16 -11.29
CA ALA A 171 -12.08 1.08 -10.16
C ALA A 171 -10.88 2.02 -10.07
N VAL A 172 -11.11 3.27 -9.72
CA VAL A 172 -10.08 4.30 -9.60
C VAL A 172 -10.15 4.91 -8.21
N ILE A 173 -9.05 4.88 -7.46
CA ILE A 173 -8.92 5.59 -6.18
C ILE A 173 -7.88 6.69 -6.33
N ILE A 174 -8.31 7.95 -6.42
CA ILE A 174 -7.40 9.11 -6.50
C ILE A 174 -7.07 9.58 -5.09
N LYS A 175 -5.77 9.62 -4.78
CA LYS A 175 -5.23 10.07 -3.49
C LYS A 175 -5.15 11.61 -3.44
N GLY A 176 -5.94 12.26 -2.58
CA GLY A 176 -6.05 13.72 -2.50
C GLY A 176 -5.02 14.41 -1.62
N GLY A 177 -3.99 13.69 -1.14
CA GLY A 177 -2.97 14.25 -0.25
C GLY A 177 -2.29 15.53 -0.75
N HIS A 178 -2.23 15.73 -2.07
CA HIS A 178 -1.65 16.90 -2.73
C HIS A 178 -2.69 17.90 -3.27
N LEU A 179 -3.97 17.71 -3.00
CA LEU A 179 -5.02 18.62 -3.49
C LEU A 179 -4.92 19.98 -2.83
N ASN A 180 -4.82 20.01 -1.50
CA ASN A 180 -4.59 21.22 -0.70
C ASN A 180 -3.69 20.87 0.48
N GLU A 181 -2.40 21.16 0.35
CA GLU A 181 -1.40 20.81 1.37
C GLU A 181 -1.55 21.58 2.68
N GLN A 182 -2.27 22.72 2.69
CA GLN A 182 -2.56 23.50 3.88
C GLN A 182 -3.81 23.04 4.65
N SER A 183 -4.63 22.19 4.03
CA SER A 183 -5.83 21.64 4.67
C SER A 183 -5.46 20.73 5.85
N LYS A 184 -6.27 20.82 6.93
CA LYS A 184 -6.18 19.93 8.09
C LYS A 184 -6.67 18.50 7.79
N THR A 185 -7.34 18.31 6.65
CA THR A 185 -7.87 17.02 6.22
C THR A 185 -7.33 16.65 4.84
N VAL A 186 -7.37 15.36 4.54
CA VAL A 186 -7.11 14.79 3.22
C VAL A 186 -8.36 14.03 2.80
N THR A 187 -8.78 14.20 1.55
CA THR A 187 -9.92 13.47 0.98
C THR A 187 -9.45 12.67 -0.23
N ASP A 188 -9.60 11.35 -0.18
CA ASP A 188 -9.37 10.44 -1.30
C ASP A 188 -10.74 10.08 -1.91
N ILE A 189 -10.79 9.86 -3.24
CA ILE A 189 -12.05 9.57 -3.97
C ILE A 189 -11.93 8.23 -4.68
N LEU A 190 -12.84 7.31 -4.37
CA LEU A 190 -13.05 6.07 -5.11
C LEU A 190 -14.18 6.25 -6.10
N TYR A 191 -13.92 5.96 -7.38
CA TYR A 191 -14.92 5.77 -8.42
C TYR A 191 -15.03 4.28 -8.77
N TYR A 192 -16.23 3.73 -8.63
CA TYR A 192 -16.48 2.32 -8.90
C TYR A 192 -17.95 2.09 -9.29
N ASN A 193 -18.20 1.41 -10.40
CA ASN A 193 -19.54 1.10 -10.94
C ASN A 193 -20.45 2.33 -11.12
N GLY A 194 -19.91 3.47 -11.53
CA GLY A 194 -20.65 4.72 -11.72
C GLY A 194 -20.93 5.49 -10.43
N GLU A 195 -20.41 5.05 -9.29
CA GLU A 195 -20.63 5.69 -7.99
C GLU A 195 -19.32 6.24 -7.42
N PHE A 196 -19.42 7.39 -6.76
CA PHE A 196 -18.33 7.98 -6.00
C PHE A 196 -18.45 7.65 -4.51
N ARG A 197 -17.31 7.41 -3.88
CA ARG A 197 -17.16 7.33 -2.44
C ARG A 197 -15.95 8.13 -1.99
N THR A 198 -16.14 9.02 -1.02
CA THR A 198 -15.09 9.86 -0.44
C THR A 198 -14.60 9.29 0.88
N PHE A 199 -13.28 9.42 1.12
CA PHE A 199 -12.62 9.05 2.38
C PHE A 199 -11.89 10.27 2.91
N THR A 200 -12.48 10.92 3.92
CA THR A 200 -11.89 12.11 4.54
C THR A 200 -11.29 11.75 5.89
N LYS A 201 -10.03 12.11 6.09
CA LYS A 201 -9.23 11.81 7.28
C LYS A 201 -8.36 13.01 7.70
N PRO A 202 -7.94 13.10 8.96
CA PRO A 202 -7.00 14.11 9.40
C PRO A 202 -5.68 14.04 8.63
N ARG A 203 -5.09 15.17 8.29
CA ARG A 203 -3.75 15.24 7.71
C ARG A 203 -2.70 14.96 8.77
N ILE A 204 -1.91 13.93 8.57
CA ILE A 204 -0.78 13.60 9.43
C ILE A 204 0.43 14.41 8.97
N ALA A 205 1.05 15.14 9.90
CA ALA A 205 2.20 16.01 9.61
C ALA A 205 3.50 15.20 9.45
N VAL A 206 3.56 14.36 8.43
CA VAL A 206 4.73 13.54 8.09
C VAL A 206 5.02 13.63 6.59
N LYS A 207 6.31 13.59 6.22
CA LYS A 207 6.73 13.41 4.82
C LYS A 207 7.01 11.91 4.62
N PRO A 208 6.03 11.13 4.17
CA PRO A 208 6.14 9.69 4.17
C PRO A 208 7.03 9.19 3.03
N HIS A 209 7.64 8.01 3.24
CA HIS A 209 8.25 7.18 2.23
C HIS A 209 7.50 5.85 2.14
N GLY A 210 7.12 5.44 0.94
CA GLY A 210 6.41 4.18 0.68
C GLY A 210 4.91 4.18 1.01
N GLY A 211 4.30 5.34 1.34
CA GLY A 211 2.87 5.42 1.65
C GLY A 211 1.97 4.93 0.50
N GLY A 212 2.26 5.31 -0.74
CA GLY A 212 1.52 4.83 -1.93
C GLY A 212 1.65 3.32 -2.12
N CYS A 213 2.87 2.80 -2.06
CA CYS A 213 3.14 1.36 -2.17
C CYS A 213 2.40 0.56 -1.08
N SER A 214 2.48 1.00 0.18
CA SER A 214 1.78 0.32 1.29
C SER A 214 0.26 0.41 1.15
N PHE A 215 -0.30 1.52 0.65
CA PHE A 215 -1.72 1.67 0.41
C PHE A 215 -2.23 0.71 -0.68
N SER A 216 -1.60 0.71 -1.86
CA SER A 216 -1.96 -0.20 -2.94
C SER A 216 -1.77 -1.67 -2.56
N SER A 217 -0.73 -1.99 -1.79
CA SER A 217 -0.50 -3.34 -1.27
C SER A 217 -1.54 -3.76 -0.23
N ALA A 218 -1.99 -2.84 0.63
CA ALA A 218 -3.09 -3.11 1.56
C ALA A 218 -4.40 -3.41 0.82
N ILE A 219 -4.72 -2.66 -0.25
CA ILE A 219 -5.87 -2.96 -1.11
C ILE A 219 -5.74 -4.37 -1.70
N ALA A 220 -4.58 -4.72 -2.26
CA ALA A 220 -4.33 -6.05 -2.83
C ALA A 220 -4.49 -7.17 -1.78
N ALA A 221 -3.97 -6.97 -0.58
CA ALA A 221 -4.11 -7.90 0.53
C ALA A 221 -5.57 -8.10 0.95
N TYR A 222 -6.34 -7.02 1.10
CA TYR A 222 -7.75 -7.14 1.46
C TYR A 222 -8.61 -7.75 0.36
N LEU A 223 -8.29 -7.53 -0.92
CA LEU A 223 -8.92 -8.24 -2.03
C LEU A 223 -8.62 -9.74 -1.97
N ALA A 224 -7.39 -10.13 -1.69
CA ALA A 224 -7.00 -11.54 -1.54
C ALA A 224 -7.69 -12.22 -0.35
N HIS A 225 -8.08 -11.46 0.68
CA HIS A 225 -8.96 -11.92 1.75
C HIS A 225 -10.44 -12.03 1.36
N GLY A 226 -10.81 -11.76 0.10
CA GLY A 226 -12.17 -11.87 -0.43
C GLY A 226 -13.07 -10.64 -0.16
N ASN A 227 -12.48 -9.50 0.24
CA ASN A 227 -13.27 -8.27 0.39
C ASN A 227 -13.67 -7.71 -0.98
N SER A 228 -14.83 -7.06 -1.06
CA SER A 228 -15.21 -6.26 -2.23
C SER A 228 -14.29 -5.04 -2.39
N ILE A 229 -14.25 -4.44 -3.60
CA ILE A 229 -13.43 -3.24 -3.86
C ILE A 229 -13.69 -2.14 -2.82
N PRO A 230 -14.93 -1.70 -2.53
CA PRO A 230 -15.16 -0.66 -1.55
C PRO A 230 -14.71 -1.04 -0.13
N GLN A 231 -14.87 -2.31 0.26
CA GLN A 231 -14.42 -2.80 1.56
C GLN A 231 -12.89 -2.85 1.66
N ALA A 232 -12.20 -3.29 0.58
CA ALA A 232 -10.75 -3.33 0.53
C ALA A 232 -10.15 -1.93 0.63
N VAL A 233 -10.73 -0.95 -0.07
CA VAL A 233 -10.30 0.45 0.01
C VAL A 233 -10.55 1.03 1.41
N ASP A 234 -11.75 0.87 1.99
CA ASP A 234 -12.05 1.37 3.35
C ASP A 234 -11.07 0.83 4.41
N LYS A 235 -10.75 -0.46 4.33
CA LYS A 235 -9.77 -1.08 5.24
C LYS A 235 -8.35 -0.59 4.99
N ALA A 236 -7.96 -0.40 3.72
CA ALA A 236 -6.65 0.12 3.36
C ALA A 236 -6.47 1.57 3.80
N GLU A 237 -7.52 2.40 3.75
CA GLU A 237 -7.52 3.77 4.27
C GLU A 237 -7.19 3.81 5.77
N LYS A 238 -7.85 2.96 6.56
CA LYS A 238 -7.60 2.84 8.01
C LYS A 238 -6.20 2.32 8.29
N PHE A 239 -5.77 1.31 7.54
CA PHE A 239 -4.44 0.73 7.66
C PHE A 239 -3.33 1.75 7.40
N ILE A 240 -3.44 2.52 6.27
CA ILE A 240 -2.40 3.49 5.92
C ILE A 240 -2.39 4.69 6.88
N GLU A 241 -3.54 5.09 7.42
CA GLU A 241 -3.62 6.13 8.42
C GLU A 241 -2.81 5.76 9.67
N GLU A 242 -2.99 4.55 10.20
CA GLU A 242 -2.21 4.06 11.33
C GLU A 242 -0.72 3.92 10.99
N ALA A 243 -0.38 3.35 9.83
CA ALA A 243 0.99 3.23 9.39
C ALA A 243 1.72 4.58 9.22
N LEU A 244 0.98 5.65 8.88
CA LEU A 244 1.48 7.02 8.79
C LEU A 244 1.67 7.66 10.17
N LYS A 245 0.72 7.49 11.10
CA LYS A 245 0.81 8.02 12.49
C LYS A 245 2.09 7.53 13.19
N PHE A 246 2.47 6.29 12.91
CA PHE A 246 3.63 5.64 13.51
C PHE A 246 4.79 5.47 12.53
N ALA A 247 4.95 6.41 11.59
CA ALA A 247 6.06 6.40 10.63
C ALA A 247 7.43 6.34 11.34
N LEU A 248 8.35 5.56 10.78
CA LEU A 248 9.62 5.22 11.42
C LEU A 248 10.66 6.33 11.27
N GLU A 249 11.37 6.64 12.35
CA GLU A 249 12.49 7.58 12.35
C GLU A 249 13.80 6.86 12.02
N VAL A 250 13.94 6.44 10.76
CA VAL A 250 15.16 5.82 10.25
C VAL A 250 15.81 6.70 9.20
N GLY A 251 17.10 6.96 9.32
CA GLY A 251 17.83 7.82 8.37
C GLY A 251 17.52 9.32 8.52
N LYS A 252 18.00 10.12 7.55
CA LYS A 252 17.99 11.60 7.59
C LYS A 252 17.03 12.23 6.57
N GLY A 253 16.25 11.42 5.87
CA GLY A 253 15.32 11.87 4.82
C GLY A 253 13.85 11.68 5.19
N ARG A 254 13.05 11.20 4.24
CA ARG A 254 11.63 10.90 4.45
C ARG A 254 11.46 9.72 5.40
N LYS A 255 10.40 9.75 6.21
CA LYS A 255 10.09 8.71 7.20
C LYS A 255 9.35 7.55 6.52
N PRO A 256 9.89 6.31 6.50
CA PRO A 256 9.12 5.16 6.04
C PRO A 256 7.85 4.99 6.86
N VAL A 257 6.74 4.69 6.21
CA VAL A 257 5.52 4.27 6.90
C VAL A 257 5.79 2.98 7.68
N ASN A 258 5.03 2.71 8.73
CA ASN A 258 5.18 1.51 9.55
C ASN A 258 4.02 0.53 9.33
N PRO A 259 4.09 -0.38 8.35
CA PRO A 259 3.02 -1.35 8.11
C PRO A 259 2.82 -2.33 9.28
N MET A 260 3.84 -2.51 10.12
CA MET A 260 3.82 -3.48 11.22
C MET A 260 3.16 -2.95 12.51
N VAL A 261 2.76 -1.66 12.54
CA VAL A 261 2.27 -1.02 13.77
C VAL A 261 1.10 -1.77 14.42
N THR A 262 0.15 -2.25 13.62
CA THR A 262 -1.01 -2.99 14.13
C THR A 262 -0.60 -4.28 14.84
N LEU A 263 0.33 -5.04 14.26
CA LEU A 263 0.85 -6.27 14.88
C LEU A 263 1.62 -5.97 16.17
N TYR A 264 2.43 -4.91 16.18
CA TYR A 264 3.14 -4.51 17.40
C TYR A 264 2.19 -4.09 18.51
N ASN A 265 1.13 -3.35 18.16
CA ASN A 265 0.11 -2.94 19.15
C ASN A 265 -0.64 -4.15 19.71
N GLU A 266 -1.00 -5.14 18.91
CA GLU A 266 -1.65 -6.36 19.40
C GLU A 266 -0.70 -7.21 20.26
N ALA A 267 0.56 -7.35 19.87
CA ALA A 267 1.56 -8.03 20.68
C ALA A 267 1.80 -7.32 22.02
N GLU A 268 1.80 -5.98 22.02
CA GLU A 268 1.97 -5.19 23.26
C GLU A 268 0.77 -5.34 24.19
N LYS A 269 -0.46 -5.34 23.65
CA LYS A 269 -1.66 -5.61 24.45
C LYS A 269 -1.59 -6.96 25.15
N TYR A 270 -1.14 -7.99 24.43
CA TYR A 270 -0.95 -9.32 25.02
C TYR A 270 0.07 -9.29 26.16
N ARG A 271 1.22 -8.64 25.96
CA ARG A 271 2.25 -8.49 26.98
C ARG A 271 1.75 -7.74 28.23
N VAL A 272 0.94 -6.70 28.03
CA VAL A 272 0.32 -5.97 29.16
C VAL A 272 -0.64 -6.89 29.91
N LEU A 273 -1.45 -7.70 29.23
CA LEU A 273 -2.34 -8.68 29.88
C LEU A 273 -1.56 -9.71 30.71
N GLU A 274 -0.48 -10.27 30.17
CA GLU A 274 0.41 -11.19 30.89
C GLU A 274 0.96 -10.54 32.17
N ASN A 275 1.40 -9.28 32.08
CA ASN A 275 1.88 -8.53 33.25
C ASN A 275 0.78 -8.30 34.30
N VAL A 276 -0.46 -8.04 33.86
CA VAL A 276 -1.61 -7.87 34.78
C VAL A 276 -1.95 -9.20 35.48
N TYR A 277 -1.92 -10.32 34.76
CA TYR A 277 -2.13 -11.64 35.37
C TYR A 277 -1.04 -11.94 36.38
N ALA A 278 0.23 -11.76 36.04
CA ALA A 278 1.33 -11.97 36.97
C ALA A 278 1.23 -11.07 38.22
N ALA A 279 0.82 -9.82 38.07
CA ALA A 279 0.58 -8.93 39.19
C ALA A 279 -0.59 -9.40 40.06
N ALA A 280 -1.67 -9.91 39.46
CA ALA A 280 -2.81 -10.46 40.19
C ALA A 280 -2.41 -11.70 41.01
N GLU A 281 -1.62 -12.60 40.44
CA GLU A 281 -1.09 -13.79 41.15
C GLU A 281 -0.23 -13.36 42.34
N ILE A 282 0.66 -12.40 42.21
CA ILE A 282 1.48 -11.85 43.30
C ILE A 282 0.59 -11.28 44.44
N ILE A 283 -0.46 -10.54 44.06
CA ILE A 283 -1.41 -9.98 45.05
C ILE A 283 -2.18 -11.07 45.75
N GLU A 284 -2.62 -12.11 45.02
CA GLU A 284 -3.36 -13.25 45.60
C GLU A 284 -2.48 -14.05 46.57
N GLU A 285 -1.26 -14.39 46.19
CA GLU A 285 -0.27 -15.08 47.03
C GLU A 285 0.08 -14.29 48.29
N ASN A 286 0.05 -12.97 48.24
CA ASN A 286 0.35 -12.06 49.35
C ASN A 286 -0.91 -11.40 49.94
N SER A 287 -2.08 -11.97 49.71
CA SER A 287 -3.38 -11.39 50.09
C SER A 287 -3.47 -10.97 51.56
N ALA A 288 -2.83 -11.73 52.47
CA ALA A 288 -2.78 -11.40 53.90
C ALA A 288 -2.10 -10.01 54.19
N LEU A 289 -1.23 -9.54 53.32
CA LEU A 289 -0.61 -8.22 53.44
C LEU A 289 -1.50 -7.09 52.95
N PHE A 290 -2.42 -7.36 52.01
CA PHE A 290 -3.29 -6.38 51.37
C PHE A 290 -4.70 -6.32 52.01
N LEU A 291 -5.20 -7.41 52.62
CA LEU A 291 -6.51 -7.49 53.26
C LEU A 291 -6.81 -6.37 54.26
N PRO A 292 -5.86 -5.91 55.09
CA PRO A 292 -6.14 -4.82 56.05
C PRO A 292 -6.47 -3.49 55.37
N TYR A 293 -6.01 -3.28 54.11
CA TYR A 293 -6.20 -2.04 53.37
C TYR A 293 -7.37 -2.12 52.38
N ALA A 294 -7.75 -3.30 51.92
CA ALA A 294 -8.86 -3.50 50.99
C ALA A 294 -10.24 -3.20 51.59
N ALA A 295 -10.38 -3.31 52.90
CA ALA A 295 -11.63 -3.01 53.58
C ALA A 295 -12.02 -1.53 53.60
N GLU A 296 -11.06 -0.60 53.35
CA GLU A 296 -11.30 0.84 53.33
C GLU A 296 -11.74 1.35 51.95
N VAL A 297 -11.53 0.59 50.88
CA VAL A 297 -11.83 1.02 49.49
C VAL A 297 -13.24 0.65 49.04
N GLY A 298 -13.93 -0.22 49.78
CA GLY A 298 -15.26 -0.76 49.44
C GLY A 298 -16.47 0.03 49.97
N THR A 299 -16.27 1.20 50.56
CA THR A 299 -17.36 1.98 51.19
C THR A 299 -17.41 3.44 50.76
N GLN A 300 -17.06 3.75 49.52
CA GLN A 300 -17.37 5.07 48.89
C GLN A 300 -18.17 4.90 47.63
#